data_8334d4cca4477cbcffd443e3fe6d5003
#
_entry.id   8334d4cca4477cbcffd443e3fe6d5003
#
_cell.length_a   1.000
_cell.length_b   1.000
_cell.length_c   1.000
_cell.angle_alpha   90.00
_cell.angle_beta   90.00
_cell.angle_gamma   90.00
#
_symmetry.space_group_name_H-M   'P 1'
#
loop_
_entity.id
_entity.type
_entity.pdbx_description
1 polymer ?
#
loop_
_entity_poly.entity_id
_entity_poly.type
_entity_poly.pdbx_seq_one_letter_code
_entity_poly.pdbx_strand_id
1 'polypeptide(L)'
;MKRLFKFNIFMFFLIMITAYLGAELVKASDTVTVSYEATHHQSEAREMLRLLNEFRTGGTWYWNQDNTTKTNIAPNELQPLQWDYELEKLAIKRAEEIAVFYSHTRPAGNERELLTGENIAAGQENFNSVFIAWREDNEPYSWQGHRRNMLNNRYTHVGIACVERDGEKYWVQNFSYRGYGNTPIELNNSTEQVRVNIKKDLIKEVGIEVRTVDWYVGMLLPKNEDSDYFVIDAGESIKIQEPMPYYLIEDRKVYVSDIKITSRSEDESIAVVGSDGTITGISKGKTRIIYEGLFFNGLFSDYAEIKVELTDISGFSLYFDDEEFSYSYTGNPIKPKAILDYNYYYVDNPELVEGKDYILEYKNNIEVGKAVVVAKGINKYEGEREKKFEIVPTDGEKFAISGIADKNYTGKKIYQNISIVNGESKKLVENVDYTLKYSDNIEPGKATIDIKYKGNYKGSVSKYFNIIKKKSVTLNVKPKINKIRIDKGKISIFIKFKKGISYKLQYSDNKKMVKPLTIKVKGNKTTIENLISGKTYYIRIGILSNGKMNWSAVKKIRIK
;
A
#
# COMPACT_ATOMS: atom_id res chain seq x y z
N MET A 1 46.19 -13.85 20.65
CA MET A 1 44.90 -13.29 21.04
C MET A 1 44.69 -13.06 22.54
N LYS A 2 45.19 -13.88 23.47
CA LYS A 2 45.01 -13.65 24.95
C LYS A 2 45.84 -12.51 25.56
N ARG A 3 46.88 -11.97 24.90
CA ARG A 3 47.68 -10.84 25.43
C ARG A 3 47.12 -9.46 25.03
N LEU A 4 46.41 -9.32 23.90
CA LEU A 4 45.76 -8.06 23.52
C LEU A 4 44.53 -7.75 24.35
N PHE A 5 43.82 -8.78 24.81
CA PHE A 5 42.59 -8.57 25.62
C PHE A 5 42.88 -8.10 27.05
N LYS A 6 44.03 -8.46 27.62
CA LYS A 6 44.43 -7.97 28.95
C LYS A 6 44.96 -6.52 28.92
N PHE A 7 45.51 -6.08 27.79
CA PHE A 7 46.00 -4.71 27.66
C PHE A 7 44.86 -3.68 27.52
N ASN A 8 43.81 -4.05 26.79
CA ASN A 8 42.62 -3.20 26.64
C ASN A 8 41.81 -3.04 27.94
N ILE A 9 41.70 -4.10 28.74
CA ILE A 9 40.98 -4.03 30.03
C ILE A 9 41.79 -3.16 31.03
N PHE A 10 43.10 -3.23 31.04
CA PHE A 10 43.94 -2.42 31.91
C PHE A 10 43.93 -0.94 31.52
N MET A 11 43.87 -0.64 30.21
CA MET A 11 43.76 0.75 29.71
C MET A 11 42.37 1.34 30.00
N PHE A 12 41.32 0.54 29.93
CA PHE A 12 39.94 0.95 30.29
C PHE A 12 39.81 1.23 31.81
N PHE A 13 40.44 0.41 32.64
CA PHE A 13 40.49 0.64 34.10
C PHE A 13 41.37 1.87 34.47
N LEU A 14 42.45 2.12 33.75
CA LEU A 14 43.30 3.27 33.98
C LEU A 14 42.62 4.60 33.57
N ILE A 15 41.83 4.59 32.47
CA ILE A 15 41.01 5.73 32.06
C ILE A 15 39.85 5.97 33.05
N MET A 16 39.25 4.92 33.58
CA MET A 16 38.23 5.05 34.63
C MET A 16 38.80 5.56 35.95
N ILE A 17 40.01 5.15 36.34
CA ILE A 17 40.67 5.63 37.56
C ILE A 17 41.18 7.06 37.41
N THR A 18 41.68 7.48 36.24
CA THR A 18 42.09 8.89 36.00
C THR A 18 40.87 9.82 35.88
N ALA A 19 39.72 9.33 35.36
CA ALA A 19 38.46 10.04 35.41
C ALA A 19 37.87 10.14 36.83
N TYR A 20 38.18 9.16 37.71
CA TYR A 20 37.74 9.16 39.09
C TYR A 20 38.65 9.98 40.03
N LEU A 21 39.94 10.15 39.71
CA LEU A 21 40.90 10.95 40.46
C LEU A 21 41.04 12.41 39.98
N GLY A 22 40.47 12.76 38.81
CA GLY A 22 40.39 14.13 38.28
C GLY A 22 39.05 14.81 38.53
N ALA A 23 38.08 14.14 39.15
CA ALA A 23 36.90 14.78 39.68
C ALA A 23 37.26 15.42 41.02
N GLU A 24 37.89 16.60 41.02
CA GLU A 24 37.58 17.56 42.07
C GLU A 24 36.03 17.56 42.16
N LEU A 25 35.54 17.36 43.39
CA LEU A 25 34.14 17.58 43.73
C LEU A 25 33.82 19.05 43.36
N VAL A 26 33.49 19.28 42.10
CA VAL A 26 32.74 20.48 41.74
C VAL A 26 31.45 20.30 42.54
N LYS A 27 31.35 21.05 43.66
CA LYS A 27 30.08 21.16 44.38
C LYS A 27 29.03 21.43 43.34
N ALA A 28 28.13 20.44 43.11
CA ALA A 28 27.05 20.63 42.16
C ALA A 28 26.36 21.94 42.54
N SER A 29 26.31 22.90 41.63
CA SER A 29 25.66 24.18 41.87
C SER A 29 24.25 23.93 42.40
N ASP A 30 23.87 24.60 43.48
CA ASP A 30 22.50 24.53 44.01
C ASP A 30 21.50 25.22 43.09
N THR A 31 22.01 25.85 42.02
CA THR A 31 21.19 26.53 40.98
C THR A 31 21.35 25.85 39.63
N VAL A 32 20.33 26.02 38.78
CA VAL A 32 20.35 25.73 37.35
C VAL A 32 20.02 27.02 36.60
N THR A 33 20.58 27.18 35.40
CA THR A 33 20.23 28.28 34.51
C THR A 33 19.00 27.87 33.68
N VAL A 34 18.01 28.72 33.67
CA VAL A 34 16.80 28.60 32.81
C VAL A 34 16.96 29.62 31.69
N SER A 35 16.94 29.14 30.45
CA SER A 35 17.01 29.98 29.25
C SER A 35 15.65 29.98 28.56
N TYR A 36 15.11 31.15 28.30
CA TYR A 36 13.81 31.33 27.66
C TYR A 36 13.81 32.60 26.80
N GLU A 37 12.86 32.66 25.83
CA GLU A 37 12.66 33.85 25.02
C GLU A 37 11.80 34.88 25.75
N ALA A 38 12.23 36.16 25.74
CA ALA A 38 11.50 37.25 26.35
C ALA A 38 11.52 38.51 25.47
N THR A 39 10.44 39.26 25.49
CA THR A 39 10.34 40.57 24.84
C THR A 39 10.44 41.65 25.90
N HIS A 40 11.38 42.57 25.75
CA HIS A 40 11.53 43.74 26.63
C HIS A 40 10.61 44.87 26.12
N HIS A 41 10.01 45.61 27.06
CA HIS A 41 9.11 46.75 26.79
C HIS A 41 9.58 48.02 27.56
N GLN A 42 10.85 48.38 27.40
CA GLN A 42 11.42 49.53 28.18
C GLN A 42 10.79 50.87 27.86
N SER A 43 10.43 51.15 26.59
CA SER A 43 9.75 52.41 26.25
C SER A 43 8.43 52.55 27.00
N GLU A 44 7.66 51.47 27.09
CA GLU A 44 6.40 51.44 27.82
C GLU A 44 6.62 51.59 29.34
N ALA A 45 7.64 50.93 29.87
CA ALA A 45 8.01 51.02 31.29
C ALA A 45 8.44 52.45 31.70
N ARG A 46 9.18 53.15 30.84
CA ARG A 46 9.61 54.54 31.10
C ARG A 46 8.46 55.53 31.14
N GLU A 47 7.40 55.33 30.35
CA GLU A 47 6.20 56.18 30.39
C GLU A 47 5.50 56.17 31.75
N MET A 48 5.66 55.11 32.54
CA MET A 48 5.04 55.01 33.86
C MET A 48 5.58 56.03 34.85
N LEU A 49 6.80 56.54 34.69
CA LEU A 49 7.39 57.55 35.56
C LEU A 49 6.50 58.80 35.65
N ARG A 50 5.94 59.22 34.53
CA ARG A 50 5.02 60.39 34.49
C ARG A 50 3.80 60.16 35.38
N LEU A 51 3.11 59.03 35.23
CA LEU A 51 1.93 58.68 36.04
C LEU A 51 2.29 58.55 37.52
N LEU A 52 3.41 57.96 37.84
CA LEU A 52 3.93 57.81 39.21
C LEU A 52 4.18 59.18 39.86
N ASN A 53 4.81 60.09 39.13
CA ASN A 53 5.13 61.44 39.65
C ASN A 53 3.87 62.32 39.77
N GLU A 54 2.93 62.24 38.82
CA GLU A 54 1.60 62.87 38.93
C GLU A 54 0.86 62.38 40.18
N PHE A 55 0.87 61.10 40.46
CA PHE A 55 0.27 60.50 41.65
C PHE A 55 0.92 60.98 42.95
N ARG A 56 2.24 61.06 42.98
CA ARG A 56 3.00 61.52 44.15
C ARG A 56 2.77 62.99 44.46
N THR A 57 2.71 63.85 43.45
CA THR A 57 2.64 65.31 43.62
C THR A 57 1.21 65.85 43.58
N GLY A 58 0.22 65.09 43.12
CA GLY A 58 -1.16 65.54 42.94
C GLY A 58 -2.02 65.59 44.20
N GLY A 59 -1.47 65.10 45.32
CA GLY A 59 -2.24 64.92 46.54
C GLY A 59 -3.03 63.62 46.56
N THR A 60 -2.92 62.84 47.61
CA THR A 60 -3.51 61.51 47.73
C THR A 60 -3.51 61.05 49.19
N TRP A 61 -3.72 59.80 49.43
CA TRP A 61 -3.79 59.23 50.78
C TRP A 61 -3.46 57.71 50.74
N TYR A 62 -3.20 57.13 51.91
CA TYR A 62 -3.18 55.68 52.15
C TYR A 62 -3.77 55.36 53.53
N TRP A 63 -4.25 54.12 53.71
CA TRP A 63 -4.79 53.69 54.99
C TRP A 63 -3.67 53.55 56.04
N ASN A 64 -4.02 53.92 57.28
CA ASN A 64 -3.23 53.53 58.44
C ASN A 64 -3.58 52.09 58.85
N GLN A 65 -2.76 51.50 59.73
CA GLN A 65 -2.90 50.11 60.15
C GLN A 65 -4.28 49.78 60.74
N ASP A 66 -4.97 50.77 61.28
CA ASP A 66 -6.31 50.63 61.85
C ASP A 66 -7.42 50.50 60.82
N ASN A 67 -7.15 50.68 59.54
CA ASN A 67 -8.12 50.73 58.42
C ASN A 67 -9.32 51.69 58.64
N THR A 68 -9.17 52.64 59.58
CA THR A 68 -10.23 53.61 59.89
C THR A 68 -9.75 55.05 59.69
N THR A 69 -8.45 55.27 59.84
CA THR A 69 -7.81 56.57 59.58
C THR A 69 -6.90 56.51 58.36
N LYS A 70 -6.73 57.67 57.70
CA LYS A 70 -5.87 57.81 56.52
C LYS A 70 -4.75 58.77 56.78
N THR A 71 -3.57 58.45 56.28
CA THR A 71 -2.51 59.42 56.10
C THR A 71 -2.79 60.16 54.80
N ASN A 72 -3.11 61.44 54.88
CA ASN A 72 -3.32 62.30 53.74
C ASN A 72 -2.00 62.95 53.34
N ILE A 73 -1.74 63.04 52.06
CA ILE A 73 -0.57 63.68 51.43
C ILE A 73 -1.11 64.88 50.65
N ALA A 74 -0.70 66.06 51.02
CA ALA A 74 -1.10 67.28 50.32
C ALA A 74 -0.46 67.39 48.92
N PRO A 75 -1.05 68.14 47.99
CA PRO A 75 -0.41 68.38 46.70
C PRO A 75 1.01 69.00 46.90
N ASN A 76 1.99 68.51 46.17
CA ASN A 76 3.39 68.88 46.22
C ASN A 76 4.12 68.61 47.58
N GLU A 77 3.50 67.88 48.49
CA GLU A 77 4.16 67.41 49.72
C GLU A 77 5.27 66.43 49.46
N LEU A 78 5.04 65.48 48.53
CA LEU A 78 6.08 64.56 48.06
C LEU A 78 6.82 65.12 46.85
N GLN A 79 8.13 64.92 46.81
CA GLN A 79 8.93 65.24 45.64
C GLN A 79 8.76 64.18 44.54
N PRO A 80 8.85 64.56 43.26
CA PRO A 80 8.89 63.62 42.18
C PRO A 80 10.14 62.74 42.26
N LEU A 81 9.99 61.46 41.88
CA LEU A 81 11.11 60.53 41.75
C LEU A 81 11.90 60.83 40.49
N GLN A 82 13.22 60.66 40.61
CA GLN A 82 14.12 60.75 39.49
C GLN A 82 14.30 59.35 38.90
N TRP A 83 14.45 59.29 37.55
CA TRP A 83 14.82 58.06 36.89
C TRP A 83 16.27 57.72 37.19
N ASP A 84 16.55 56.44 37.49
CA ASP A 84 17.90 55.94 37.71
C ASP A 84 18.15 54.73 36.81
N TYR A 85 19.14 54.84 35.93
CA TYR A 85 19.44 53.83 34.94
C TYR A 85 20.06 52.54 35.52
N GLU A 86 20.74 52.61 36.67
CA GLU A 86 21.21 51.42 37.36
C GLU A 86 20.03 50.68 38.04
N LEU A 87 19.08 51.40 38.58
CA LEU A 87 17.82 50.82 39.09
C LEU A 87 17.01 50.23 37.95
N GLU A 88 17.01 50.86 36.76
CA GLU A 88 16.35 50.28 35.56
C GLU A 88 16.98 48.94 35.17
N LYS A 89 18.29 48.82 35.11
CA LYS A 89 18.99 47.54 34.86
C LYS A 89 18.59 46.48 35.88
N LEU A 90 18.54 46.84 37.15
CA LEU A 90 18.08 45.94 38.20
C LEU A 90 16.59 45.56 38.05
N ALA A 91 15.75 46.51 37.63
CA ALA A 91 14.34 46.23 37.37
C ALA A 91 14.14 45.29 36.17
N ILE A 92 14.92 45.45 35.08
CA ILE A 92 14.91 44.54 33.92
C ILE A 92 15.30 43.13 34.39
N LYS A 93 16.44 42.94 35.02
CA LYS A 93 16.87 41.66 35.56
C LYS A 93 15.82 41.05 36.48
N ARG A 94 15.17 41.88 37.27
CA ARG A 94 14.10 41.42 38.17
C ARG A 94 12.83 41.04 37.45
N ALA A 95 12.44 41.75 36.41
CA ALA A 95 11.32 41.41 35.57
C ALA A 95 11.54 40.07 34.85
N GLU A 96 12.76 39.81 34.36
CA GLU A 96 13.18 38.51 33.83
C GLU A 96 13.07 37.40 34.88
N GLU A 97 13.46 37.67 36.14
CA GLU A 97 13.37 36.66 37.22
C GLU A 97 11.94 36.34 37.61
N ILE A 98 11.07 37.35 37.76
CA ILE A 98 9.66 37.12 38.14
C ILE A 98 8.86 36.49 37.01
N ALA A 99 9.30 36.59 35.77
CA ALA A 99 8.75 35.87 34.65
C ALA A 99 8.97 34.36 34.78
N VAL A 100 9.96 33.89 35.53
CA VAL A 100 10.24 32.48 35.84
C VAL A 100 9.67 32.08 37.19
N PHE A 101 9.89 32.92 38.20
CA PHE A 101 9.49 32.69 39.59
C PHE A 101 8.87 33.96 40.18
N TYR A 102 7.54 34.00 40.23
CA TYR A 102 6.79 35.19 40.65
C TYR A 102 6.75 35.29 42.17
N SER A 103 7.81 35.88 42.72
CA SER A 103 8.00 36.06 44.16
C SER A 103 8.86 37.28 44.45
N HIS A 104 8.71 37.91 45.63
CA HIS A 104 9.66 38.90 46.14
C HIS A 104 11.03 38.29 46.53
N THR A 105 11.09 36.96 46.66
CA THR A 105 12.35 36.26 46.87
C THR A 105 13.03 36.03 45.52
N ARG A 106 14.33 36.26 45.41
CA ARG A 106 15.07 36.03 44.18
C ARG A 106 15.20 34.52 43.90
N PRO A 107 15.06 34.07 42.66
CA PRO A 107 15.08 32.65 42.33
C PRO A 107 16.41 31.96 42.60
N ALA A 108 17.52 32.68 42.49
CA ALA A 108 18.86 32.18 42.85
C ALA A 108 19.15 32.22 44.37
N GLY A 109 18.25 32.77 45.18
CA GLY A 109 18.45 32.94 46.62
C GLY A 109 19.45 34.01 46.99
N ASN A 110 19.96 34.78 46.02
CA ASN A 110 20.86 35.88 46.30
C ASN A 110 20.12 37.03 46.99
N GLU A 111 20.74 37.61 47.97
CA GLU A 111 20.14 38.68 48.74
C GLU A 111 19.90 39.95 47.90
N ARG A 112 19.07 40.84 48.43
CA ARG A 112 18.65 42.12 47.85
C ARG A 112 19.87 42.98 47.48
N GLU A 113 20.19 43.01 46.22
CA GLU A 113 21.15 43.97 45.69
C GLU A 113 20.50 45.37 45.66
N LEU A 114 20.98 46.31 46.46
CA LEU A 114 20.71 47.75 46.35
C LEU A 114 19.26 48.25 46.53
N LEU A 115 18.29 47.35 46.77
CA LEU A 115 16.85 47.73 46.78
C LEU A 115 16.38 48.11 48.19
N THR A 116 15.62 49.17 48.24
CA THR A 116 14.92 49.60 49.47
C THR A 116 13.41 49.40 49.39
N GLY A 117 12.87 49.27 48.18
CA GLY A 117 11.47 48.94 47.90
C GLY A 117 11.28 48.36 46.52
N GLU A 118 10.33 47.41 46.39
CA GLU A 118 10.01 46.73 45.15
C GLU A 118 8.49 46.60 45.01
N ASN A 119 7.97 46.91 43.83
CA ASN A 119 6.61 46.50 43.38
C ASN A 119 6.77 45.54 42.22
N ILE A 120 6.03 44.42 42.23
CA ILE A 120 5.98 43.43 41.15
C ILE A 120 4.51 43.21 40.73
N ALA A 121 4.29 42.96 39.46
CA ALA A 121 2.99 42.55 38.94
C ALA A 121 3.14 41.65 37.72
N ALA A 122 2.12 40.82 37.44
CA ALA A 122 2.02 39.97 36.27
C ALA A 122 0.62 40.02 35.63
N GLY A 123 0.52 39.93 34.34
CA GLY A 123 -0.74 39.85 33.60
C GLY A 123 -1.38 41.16 33.20
N GLN A 124 -0.79 42.32 33.61
CA GLN A 124 -1.29 43.63 33.17
C GLN A 124 -0.77 43.99 31.78
N GLU A 125 -1.66 44.31 30.86
CA GLU A 125 -1.36 44.50 29.44
C GLU A 125 -0.47 45.71 29.12
N ASN A 126 -0.59 46.82 29.93
CA ASN A 126 0.14 48.06 29.66
C ASN A 126 0.50 48.82 30.95
N PHE A 127 1.39 49.81 30.81
CA PHE A 127 1.86 50.60 31.94
C PHE A 127 0.77 51.31 32.72
N ASN A 128 -0.30 51.70 32.08
CA ASN A 128 -1.43 52.38 32.74
C ASN A 128 -2.26 51.39 33.58
N SER A 129 -2.54 50.19 33.05
CA SER A 129 -3.31 49.18 33.77
C SER A 129 -2.55 48.67 35.03
N VAL A 130 -1.25 48.42 34.93
CA VAL A 130 -0.44 48.01 36.09
C VAL A 130 -0.27 49.15 37.10
N PHE A 131 -0.12 50.38 36.63
CA PHE A 131 -0.06 51.55 37.52
C PHE A 131 -1.39 51.71 38.33
N ILE A 132 -2.54 51.56 37.68
CA ILE A 132 -3.86 51.60 38.36
C ILE A 132 -3.97 50.45 39.37
N ALA A 133 -3.51 49.24 39.02
CA ALA A 133 -3.52 48.11 39.93
C ALA A 133 -2.68 48.39 41.19
N TRP A 134 -1.48 48.97 41.04
CA TRP A 134 -0.60 49.31 42.15
C TRP A 134 -1.08 50.49 42.97
N ARG A 135 -1.98 51.30 42.46
CA ARG A 135 -2.58 52.37 43.25
C ARG A 135 -3.44 51.85 44.42
N GLU A 136 -3.98 50.66 44.33
CA GLU A 136 -4.69 49.98 45.43
C GLU A 136 -5.70 50.94 46.13
N ASP A 137 -6.42 51.73 45.34
CA ASP A 137 -7.27 52.85 45.83
C ASP A 137 -8.35 52.36 46.79
N ASN A 138 -8.88 51.17 46.60
CA ASN A 138 -9.98 50.60 47.36
C ASN A 138 -9.55 49.48 48.34
N GLU A 139 -8.27 49.24 48.45
CA GLU A 139 -7.73 48.15 49.26
C GLU A 139 -7.50 48.56 50.71
N PRO A 140 -7.61 47.67 51.70
CA PRO A 140 -7.26 47.94 53.09
C PRO A 140 -5.75 48.05 53.25
N TYR A 141 -5.28 48.56 54.41
CA TYR A 141 -3.84 48.78 54.70
C TYR A 141 -2.98 47.57 54.34
N SER A 142 -3.42 46.38 54.72
CA SER A 142 -2.64 45.14 54.46
C SER A 142 -2.36 44.90 52.97
N TRP A 143 -3.23 45.38 52.08
CA TRP A 143 -3.18 45.23 50.65
C TRP A 143 -2.71 46.49 49.91
N GLN A 144 -2.41 47.60 50.63
CA GLN A 144 -1.86 48.83 50.06
C GLN A 144 -0.33 48.84 50.06
N GLY A 145 0.34 47.73 49.87
CA GLY A 145 1.78 47.61 49.87
C GLY A 145 2.47 48.37 48.73
N HIS A 146 1.95 48.18 47.51
CA HIS A 146 2.47 48.86 46.33
C HIS A 146 2.22 50.37 46.41
N ARG A 147 1.05 50.76 46.81
CA ARG A 147 0.68 52.17 47.03
C ARG A 147 1.65 52.84 47.99
N ARG A 148 1.89 52.25 49.17
CA ARG A 148 2.82 52.81 50.18
C ARG A 148 4.25 52.92 49.70
N ASN A 149 4.71 51.96 48.83
CA ASN A 149 6.01 52.09 48.18
C ASN A 149 6.05 53.31 47.25
N MET A 150 5.06 53.46 46.38
CA MET A 150 4.98 54.63 45.50
C MET A 150 4.90 55.95 46.22
N LEU A 151 4.29 56.00 47.41
CA LEU A 151 4.09 57.21 48.22
C LEU A 151 5.11 57.37 49.34
N ASN A 152 6.12 56.52 49.41
CA ASN A 152 7.17 56.63 50.45
C ASN A 152 7.99 57.91 50.25
N ASN A 153 8.04 58.76 51.30
CA ASN A 153 8.71 60.05 51.27
C ASN A 153 10.27 59.92 51.31
N ARG A 154 10.79 58.74 51.63
CA ARG A 154 12.23 58.46 51.64
C ARG A 154 12.78 58.14 50.25
N TYR A 155 11.96 57.68 49.36
CA TYR A 155 12.41 57.34 48.01
C TYR A 155 12.55 58.59 47.16
N THR A 156 13.72 58.64 46.47
CA THR A 156 14.10 59.77 45.61
C THR A 156 14.32 59.30 44.16
N HIS A 157 14.56 58.00 43.95
CA HIS A 157 14.87 57.43 42.65
C HIS A 157 14.07 56.18 42.40
N VAL A 158 13.82 55.87 41.11
CA VAL A 158 13.11 54.70 40.65
C VAL A 158 13.68 54.19 39.32
N GLY A 159 13.72 52.88 39.16
CA GLY A 159 13.86 52.18 37.86
C GLY A 159 12.65 51.27 37.66
N ILE A 160 12.10 51.27 36.46
CA ILE A 160 10.92 50.49 36.12
C ILE A 160 11.23 49.63 34.90
N ALA A 161 10.71 48.40 34.84
CA ALA A 161 10.86 47.50 33.71
C ALA A 161 9.59 46.73 33.45
N CYS A 162 9.45 46.30 32.19
CA CYS A 162 8.48 45.35 31.74
C CYS A 162 9.14 44.31 30.82
N VAL A 163 8.90 43.05 31.08
CA VAL A 163 9.31 41.92 30.26
C VAL A 163 8.07 41.05 29.95
N GLU A 164 7.94 40.62 28.74
CA GLU A 164 6.89 39.69 28.32
C GLU A 164 7.47 38.31 28.04
N ARG A 165 6.84 37.27 28.57
CA ARG A 165 7.13 35.85 28.29
C ARG A 165 5.81 35.12 28.01
N ASP A 166 5.76 34.35 26.94
CA ASP A 166 4.61 33.56 26.55
C ASP A 166 3.30 34.39 26.49
N GLY A 167 3.37 35.67 26.08
CA GLY A 167 2.24 36.59 25.99
C GLY A 167 1.79 37.22 27.33
N GLU A 168 2.47 36.91 28.44
CA GLU A 168 2.20 37.52 29.75
C GLU A 168 3.30 38.54 30.10
N LYS A 169 2.86 39.77 30.47
CA LYS A 169 3.77 40.85 30.87
C LYS A 169 4.03 40.84 32.37
N TYR A 170 5.30 41.04 32.73
CA TYR A 170 5.82 41.09 34.10
C TYR A 170 6.43 42.46 34.36
N TRP A 171 5.92 43.13 35.38
CA TRP A 171 6.27 44.50 35.69
C TRP A 171 7.00 44.63 37.01
N VAL A 172 8.00 45.52 37.07
CA VAL A 172 8.77 45.81 38.27
C VAL A 172 8.98 47.29 38.41
N GLN A 173 8.79 47.82 39.65
CA GLN A 173 9.29 49.11 40.09
C GLN A 173 10.31 48.88 41.21
N ASN A 174 11.55 49.35 41.05
CA ASN A 174 12.60 49.35 42.06
C ASN A 174 12.83 50.74 42.58
N PHE A 175 12.66 50.94 43.89
CA PHE A 175 12.77 52.23 44.55
C PHE A 175 14.06 52.33 45.37
N SER A 176 14.62 53.55 45.43
CA SER A 176 15.77 53.84 46.29
C SER A 176 15.67 55.25 46.89
N TYR A 177 16.29 55.42 48.07
CA TYR A 177 16.49 56.72 48.73
C TYR A 177 17.72 57.47 48.22
N ARG A 178 18.47 56.91 47.26
CA ARG A 178 19.66 57.57 46.66
C ARG A 178 19.79 57.10 45.19
N GLY A 179 20.40 57.91 44.36
CA GLY A 179 20.81 57.55 43.02
C GLY A 179 22.05 56.67 42.99
N TYR A 180 22.09 55.81 41.94
CA TYR A 180 23.24 54.92 41.66
C TYR A 180 23.91 55.27 40.34
N GLY A 181 23.15 55.76 39.34
CA GLY A 181 23.73 56.17 38.09
C GLY A 181 22.76 56.86 37.13
N ASN A 182 23.25 57.95 36.54
CA ASN A 182 22.49 58.73 35.55
C ASN A 182 22.95 58.52 34.12
N THR A 183 23.84 57.52 33.87
CA THR A 183 24.28 57.20 32.51
C THR A 183 23.16 56.45 31.78
N PRO A 184 22.59 57.08 30.77
CA PRO A 184 21.50 56.44 30.00
C PRO A 184 21.94 55.09 29.43
N ILE A 185 21.08 54.09 29.57
CA ILE A 185 21.23 52.81 28.87
C ILE A 185 20.45 52.86 27.58
N GLU A 186 20.88 52.07 26.60
CA GLU A 186 20.18 51.91 25.35
C GLU A 186 18.76 51.36 25.59
N LEU A 187 17.81 51.92 24.86
CA LEU A 187 16.42 51.51 24.96
C LEU A 187 16.22 50.13 24.32
N ASN A 188 15.79 49.16 25.09
CA ASN A 188 15.53 47.80 24.61
C ASN A 188 14.02 47.52 24.50
N ASN A 189 13.54 47.25 23.30
CA ASN A 189 12.20 46.75 23.01
C ASN A 189 12.29 45.50 22.14
N SER A 190 13.35 44.74 22.21
CA SER A 190 13.62 43.55 21.41
C SER A 190 13.19 42.26 22.12
N THR A 191 12.96 41.24 21.32
CA THR A 191 12.85 39.88 21.81
C THR A 191 14.22 39.23 21.79
N GLU A 192 14.62 38.63 22.90
CA GLU A 192 15.91 37.98 23.03
C GLU A 192 15.92 36.80 24.00
N GLN A 193 16.96 35.97 23.93
CA GLN A 193 17.18 34.87 24.87
C GLN A 193 17.67 35.39 26.22
N VAL A 194 16.87 35.22 27.24
CA VAL A 194 17.16 35.57 28.61
C VAL A 194 17.62 34.35 29.40
N ARG A 195 18.52 34.58 30.37
CA ARG A 195 19.05 33.54 31.25
C ARG A 195 18.85 33.92 32.71
N VAL A 196 18.14 33.06 33.44
CA VAL A 196 17.86 33.23 34.86
C VAL A 196 18.40 32.04 35.65
N ASN A 197 19.16 32.31 36.69
CA ASN A 197 19.58 31.26 37.62
C ASN A 197 18.51 31.04 38.68
N ILE A 198 18.11 29.78 38.86
CA ILE A 198 17.10 29.38 39.83
C ILE A 198 17.61 28.25 40.72
N LYS A 199 17.26 28.25 41.98
CA LYS A 199 17.55 27.14 42.89
C LYS A 199 16.79 25.88 42.44
N LYS A 200 17.51 24.75 42.48
CA LYS A 200 16.98 23.43 42.10
C LYS A 200 15.77 23.01 42.92
N ASP A 201 15.71 23.40 44.17
CA ASP A 201 14.61 23.11 45.10
C ASP A 201 13.29 23.84 44.76
N LEU A 202 13.37 24.91 43.95
CA LEU A 202 12.16 25.60 43.43
C LEU A 202 11.56 24.91 42.21
N ILE A 203 12.24 23.95 41.60
CA ILE A 203 11.76 23.16 40.45
C ILE A 203 11.05 21.93 40.99
N LYS A 204 9.75 21.88 40.85
CA LYS A 204 8.90 20.74 41.29
C LYS A 204 9.06 19.53 40.40
N GLU A 205 9.19 19.76 39.09
CA GLU A 205 9.20 18.73 38.08
C GLU A 205 9.99 19.20 36.84
N VAL A 206 10.52 18.26 36.09
CA VAL A 206 11.09 18.47 34.75
C VAL A 206 10.29 17.66 33.75
N GLY A 207 10.11 18.14 32.53
CA GLY A 207 9.35 17.41 31.53
C GLY A 207 9.65 17.86 30.11
N ILE A 208 9.12 17.08 29.18
CA ILE A 208 9.11 17.38 27.75
C ILE A 208 7.65 17.41 27.33
N GLU A 209 7.18 18.53 26.80
CA GLU A 209 5.83 18.63 26.27
C GLU A 209 5.83 18.34 24.78
N VAL A 210 5.16 17.29 24.40
CA VAL A 210 4.92 16.92 22.99
C VAL A 210 3.54 17.42 22.59
N ARG A 211 3.50 18.48 21.80
CA ARG A 211 2.23 19.06 21.31
C ARG A 211 1.90 18.55 19.90
N THR A 212 0.62 18.36 19.64
CA THR A 212 0.09 18.22 18.30
C THR A 212 0.16 19.55 17.57
N VAL A 213 0.58 19.55 16.31
CA VAL A 213 0.45 20.75 15.48
C VAL A 213 -1.02 21.05 15.29
N ASP A 214 -1.45 22.22 15.79
CA ASP A 214 -2.78 22.70 15.53
C ASP A 214 -3.05 22.94 14.02
N TRP A 215 -4.08 22.27 13.51
CA TRP A 215 -5.14 22.73 12.59
C TRP A 215 -4.84 23.27 11.19
N TYR A 216 -3.62 23.41 10.63
CA TYR A 216 -3.42 24.07 9.34
C TYR A 216 -2.78 23.26 8.22
N VAL A 217 -2.54 21.97 8.41
CA VAL A 217 -2.33 21.06 7.26
C VAL A 217 -3.58 20.20 7.16
N GLY A 218 -4.45 20.61 6.29
CA GLY A 218 -5.73 19.97 6.07
C GLY A 218 -5.56 18.47 5.84
N MET A 219 -6.48 17.74 6.42
CA MET A 219 -6.80 16.35 6.13
C MET A 219 -5.89 15.25 6.70
N LEU A 220 -5.33 15.40 7.86
CA LEU A 220 -4.83 14.22 8.56
C LEU A 220 -5.33 14.24 9.99
N LEU A 221 -6.20 13.34 10.22
CA LEU A 221 -6.59 12.60 11.41
C LEU A 221 -8.02 12.85 11.82
N PRO A 222 -8.84 11.82 11.71
CA PRO A 222 -9.84 11.65 12.72
C PRO A 222 -9.10 11.24 13.99
N LYS A 223 -8.83 12.18 14.89
CA LYS A 223 -8.80 11.85 16.28
C LYS A 223 -10.11 11.09 16.55
N ASN A 224 -10.04 9.79 16.73
CA ASN A 224 -11.02 9.17 17.58
C ASN A 224 -10.86 9.87 18.93
N GLU A 225 -11.88 10.58 19.40
CA GLU A 225 -11.84 11.38 20.62
C GLU A 225 -11.42 10.61 21.88
N ASP A 226 -11.21 9.30 21.77
CA ASP A 226 -10.84 8.37 22.83
C ASP A 226 -9.44 7.74 22.68
N SER A 227 -8.56 8.21 21.78
CA SER A 227 -7.25 7.57 21.58
C SER A 227 -6.08 8.51 21.79
N ASP A 228 -5.16 8.12 22.67
CA ASP A 228 -3.92 8.85 23.00
C ASP A 228 -2.81 8.70 21.94
N TYR A 229 -3.12 8.24 20.70
CA TYR A 229 -2.11 7.99 19.66
C TYR A 229 -2.38 8.74 18.36
N PHE A 230 -1.29 9.09 17.66
CA PHE A 230 -1.35 9.64 16.31
C PHE A 230 -1.49 8.50 15.30
N VAL A 231 -2.39 8.68 14.33
CA VAL A 231 -2.58 7.72 13.23
C VAL A 231 -1.95 8.29 11.97
N ILE A 232 -1.13 7.50 11.30
CA ILE A 232 -0.53 7.83 10.00
C ILE A 232 -0.65 6.63 9.06
N ASP A 233 -0.84 6.88 7.78
CA ASP A 233 -0.81 5.80 6.79
C ASP A 233 0.63 5.38 6.48
N ALA A 234 0.84 4.12 6.15
CA ALA A 234 2.15 3.61 5.76
C ALA A 234 2.68 4.35 4.51
N GLY A 235 3.89 4.88 4.60
CA GLY A 235 4.52 5.70 3.57
C GLY A 235 4.17 7.19 3.63
N GLU A 236 3.28 7.60 4.53
CA GLU A 236 2.99 9.00 4.80
C GLU A 236 3.87 9.52 5.95
N SER A 237 3.99 10.83 6.03
CA SER A 237 4.79 11.49 7.06
C SER A 237 4.01 12.60 7.73
N ILE A 238 4.20 12.70 9.05
CA ILE A 238 3.69 13.82 9.84
C ILE A 238 4.86 14.54 10.52
N LYS A 239 4.70 15.82 10.75
CA LYS A 239 5.61 16.60 11.59
C LYS A 239 4.92 16.92 12.90
N ILE A 240 5.40 16.36 13.99
CA ILE A 240 4.97 16.77 15.33
C ILE A 240 5.66 18.10 15.64
N GLN A 241 4.99 19.00 16.34
CA GLN A 241 5.60 20.23 16.82
C GLN A 241 6.86 19.89 17.61
N GLU A 242 7.91 20.72 17.50
CA GLU A 242 9.16 20.48 18.20
C GLU A 242 8.91 20.30 19.70
N PRO A 243 9.39 19.18 20.30
CA PRO A 243 9.14 18.90 21.71
C PRO A 243 9.77 19.98 22.58
N MET A 244 8.99 20.51 23.51
CA MET A 244 9.41 21.62 24.34
C MET A 244 9.80 21.14 25.75
N PRO A 245 11.08 21.19 26.12
CA PRO A 245 11.50 20.91 27.48
C PRO A 245 11.01 22.02 28.41
N TYR A 246 10.58 21.64 29.62
CA TYR A 246 10.10 22.59 30.62
C TYR A 246 10.54 22.23 32.03
N TYR A 247 10.56 23.25 32.88
CA TYR A 247 10.57 23.12 34.33
C TYR A 247 9.19 23.51 34.89
N LEU A 248 8.68 22.74 35.82
CA LEU A 248 7.49 23.11 36.59
C LEU A 248 7.91 23.90 37.83
N ILE A 249 7.60 25.18 37.82
CA ILE A 249 7.96 26.14 38.88
C ILE A 249 6.65 26.78 39.35
N GLU A 250 6.33 26.70 40.65
CA GLU A 250 5.09 27.26 41.23
C GLU A 250 3.83 26.91 40.44
N ASP A 251 3.72 25.65 39.99
CA ASP A 251 2.59 25.14 39.19
C ASP A 251 2.46 25.74 37.77
N ARG A 252 3.51 26.42 37.29
CA ARG A 252 3.63 26.96 35.94
C ARG A 252 4.73 26.24 35.17
N LYS A 253 4.45 25.89 33.91
CA LYS A 253 5.48 25.39 33.00
C LYS A 253 6.33 26.56 32.51
N VAL A 254 7.61 26.45 32.67
CA VAL A 254 8.63 27.37 32.11
C VAL A 254 9.39 26.60 31.04
N TYR A 255 9.08 26.86 29.77
CA TYR A 255 9.77 26.25 28.65
C TYR A 255 11.17 26.76 28.54
N VAL A 256 12.11 25.86 28.24
CA VAL A 256 13.55 26.18 28.23
C VAL A 256 14.16 25.80 26.88
N SER A 257 15.06 26.64 26.38
CA SER A 257 15.65 26.50 25.05
C SER A 257 17.05 25.87 25.04
N ASP A 258 17.68 25.70 26.19
CA ASP A 258 19.05 25.19 26.32
C ASP A 258 19.15 23.67 26.50
N ILE A 259 18.03 22.98 26.66
CA ILE A 259 17.96 21.52 26.73
C ILE A 259 17.74 20.98 25.33
N LYS A 260 18.75 20.30 24.82
CA LYS A 260 18.63 19.61 23.51
C LYS A 260 17.81 18.34 23.68
N ILE A 261 16.73 18.25 22.92
CA ILE A 261 15.93 17.03 22.82
C ILE A 261 16.44 16.17 21.66
N THR A 262 16.55 14.89 21.91
CA THR A 262 16.79 13.86 20.90
C THR A 262 15.56 12.99 20.78
N SER A 263 15.27 12.50 19.57
CA SER A 263 14.15 11.60 19.31
C SER A 263 14.62 10.31 18.68
N ARG A 264 13.96 9.20 19.00
CA ARG A 264 14.16 7.90 18.36
C ARG A 264 12.86 7.10 18.35
N SER A 265 12.71 6.23 17.38
CA SER A 265 11.63 5.24 17.38
C SER A 265 11.98 4.08 18.31
N GLU A 266 10.97 3.53 18.98
CA GLU A 266 11.08 2.28 19.73
C GLU A 266 11.10 1.07 18.79
N ASP A 267 10.38 1.16 17.64
CA ASP A 267 10.38 0.16 16.58
C ASP A 267 10.42 0.84 15.20
N GLU A 268 11.60 0.91 14.61
CA GLU A 268 11.83 1.51 13.29
C GLU A 268 11.20 0.72 12.14
N SER A 269 10.82 -0.53 12.35
CA SER A 269 10.07 -1.31 11.35
C SER A 269 8.63 -0.84 11.20
N ILE A 270 8.07 -0.14 12.20
CA ILE A 270 6.72 0.41 12.19
C ILE A 270 6.72 1.88 11.80
N ALA A 271 7.54 2.70 12.45
CA ALA A 271 7.70 4.11 12.10
C ALA A 271 9.13 4.57 12.38
N VAL A 272 9.61 5.53 11.62
CA VAL A 272 10.92 6.17 11.82
C VAL A 272 10.74 7.66 12.11
N VAL A 273 11.69 8.25 12.84
CA VAL A 273 11.75 9.70 13.07
C VAL A 273 13.02 10.26 12.45
N GLY A 274 12.88 11.26 11.60
CA GLY A 274 13.98 11.99 10.98
C GLY A 274 14.65 12.97 11.95
N SER A 275 15.84 13.43 11.59
CA SER A 275 16.60 14.44 12.37
C SER A 275 15.89 15.80 12.46
N ASP A 276 14.95 16.06 11.59
CA ASP A 276 14.11 17.27 11.57
C ASP A 276 12.78 17.10 12.34
N GLY A 277 12.59 15.95 13.02
CA GLY A 277 11.39 15.62 13.77
C GLY A 277 10.23 15.06 12.92
N THR A 278 10.43 14.85 11.62
CA THR A 278 9.44 14.23 10.74
C THR A 278 9.30 12.75 11.06
N ILE A 279 8.08 12.28 11.33
CA ILE A 279 7.75 10.88 11.60
C ILE A 279 7.14 10.28 10.35
N THR A 280 7.70 9.17 9.86
CA THR A 280 7.23 8.44 8.68
C THR A 280 6.74 7.05 9.07
N GLY A 281 5.52 6.70 8.69
CA GLY A 281 4.96 5.35 8.84
C GLY A 281 5.61 4.38 7.84
N ILE A 282 6.06 3.21 8.33
CA ILE A 282 6.74 2.20 7.52
C ILE A 282 5.82 1.00 7.27
N SER A 283 5.29 0.41 8.33
CA SER A 283 4.42 -0.77 8.26
C SER A 283 3.35 -0.73 9.33
N LYS A 284 2.26 -1.45 9.10
CA LYS A 284 1.12 -1.52 10.03
C LYS A 284 1.55 -1.97 11.42
N GLY A 285 1.19 -1.17 12.43
CA GLY A 285 1.50 -1.49 13.82
C GLY A 285 1.37 -0.30 14.73
N LYS A 286 1.85 -0.45 15.96
CA LYS A 286 1.96 0.62 16.95
C LYS A 286 3.38 0.68 17.48
N THR A 287 3.91 1.89 17.60
CA THR A 287 5.22 2.15 18.19
C THR A 287 5.20 3.45 18.97
N ARG A 288 6.29 3.76 19.65
CA ARG A 288 6.51 5.03 20.35
C ARG A 288 7.67 5.78 19.74
N ILE A 289 7.51 7.06 19.60
CA ILE A 289 8.64 7.97 19.39
C ILE A 289 9.03 8.49 20.75
N ILE A 290 10.21 8.12 21.19
CA ILE A 290 10.78 8.49 22.48
C ILE A 290 11.52 9.80 22.30
N TYR A 291 11.25 10.77 23.16
CA TYR A 291 11.94 12.05 23.26
C TYR A 291 12.76 12.07 24.54
N GLU A 292 14.04 12.39 24.45
CA GLU A 292 14.97 12.36 25.59
C GLU A 292 15.71 13.69 25.70
N GLY A 293 15.77 14.22 26.92
CA GLY A 293 16.50 15.45 27.26
C GLY A 293 17.30 15.27 28.55
N LEU A 294 18.52 15.81 28.57
CA LEU A 294 19.36 15.78 29.75
C LEU A 294 19.10 17.03 30.62
N PHE A 295 18.36 16.82 31.69
CA PHE A 295 18.06 17.83 32.69
C PHE A 295 19.12 17.80 33.84
N PHE A 296 19.07 18.80 34.74
CA PHE A 296 20.00 18.88 35.87
C PHE A 296 19.92 17.69 36.84
N ASN A 297 18.79 17.00 36.88
CA ASN A 297 18.52 15.84 37.75
C ASN A 297 18.67 14.50 37.01
N GLY A 298 19.07 14.50 35.73
CA GLY A 298 19.30 13.30 34.94
C GLY A 298 18.60 13.33 33.60
N LEU A 299 18.64 12.18 32.94
CA LEU A 299 17.93 11.97 31.68
C LEU A 299 16.43 11.83 31.96
N PHE A 300 15.64 12.64 31.32
CA PHE A 300 14.19 12.54 31.30
C PHE A 300 13.74 12.10 29.92
N SER A 301 12.73 11.25 29.84
CA SER A 301 12.14 10.79 28.60
C SER A 301 10.62 10.86 28.65
N ASP A 302 10.04 11.23 27.53
CA ASP A 302 8.62 11.18 27.26
C ASP A 302 8.39 10.58 25.87
N TYR A 303 7.16 10.30 25.48
CA TYR A 303 6.87 9.65 24.20
C TYR A 303 5.57 10.12 23.55
N ALA A 304 5.52 9.97 22.23
CA ALA A 304 4.30 10.01 21.45
C ALA A 304 3.98 8.60 20.95
N GLU A 305 2.74 8.14 21.14
CA GLU A 305 2.28 6.88 20.54
C GLU A 305 1.86 7.09 19.09
N ILE A 306 2.42 6.27 18.20
CA ILE A 306 2.16 6.27 16.77
C ILE A 306 1.48 4.96 16.40
N LYS A 307 0.37 5.05 15.67
CA LYS A 307 -0.29 3.93 15.01
C LYS A 307 -0.15 4.11 13.50
N VAL A 308 0.46 3.14 12.85
CA VAL A 308 0.54 3.08 11.40
C VAL A 308 -0.55 2.18 10.88
N GLU A 309 -1.35 2.66 9.95
CA GLU A 309 -2.39 1.91 9.25
C GLU A 309 -2.02 1.73 7.78
N LEU A 310 -2.65 0.75 7.12
CA LEU A 310 -2.55 0.59 5.67
C LEU A 310 -3.78 1.22 5.03
N THR A 311 -3.59 1.82 3.88
CA THR A 311 -4.70 2.40 3.11
C THR A 311 -5.57 1.29 2.55
N ASP A 312 -6.87 1.27 2.89
CA ASP A 312 -7.82 0.28 2.39
C ASP A 312 -8.26 0.61 0.95
N ILE A 313 -7.95 -0.30 0.02
CA ILE A 313 -8.31 -0.17 -1.39
C ILE A 313 -9.75 -0.59 -1.73
N SER A 314 -10.54 -1.05 -0.78
CA SER A 314 -11.91 -1.54 -1.04
C SER A 314 -12.83 -0.45 -1.60
N GLY A 315 -12.54 0.81 -1.30
CA GLY A 315 -13.25 1.99 -1.82
C GLY A 315 -12.74 2.49 -3.18
N PHE A 316 -11.65 1.95 -3.71
CA PHE A 316 -11.02 2.43 -4.94
C PHE A 316 -11.76 1.93 -6.18
N SER A 317 -11.51 2.55 -7.32
CA SER A 317 -12.06 2.17 -8.60
C SER A 317 -11.19 1.10 -9.27
N LEU A 318 -11.77 -0.04 -9.68
CA LEU A 318 -11.10 -1.05 -10.49
C LEU A 318 -11.79 -1.10 -11.86
N TYR A 319 -11.07 -0.84 -12.94
CA TYR A 319 -11.59 -0.81 -14.30
C TYR A 319 -10.64 -1.51 -15.28
N PHE A 320 -11.17 -1.88 -16.46
CA PHE A 320 -10.37 -2.46 -17.51
C PHE A 320 -9.83 -1.37 -18.44
N ASP A 321 -8.57 -1.49 -18.82
CA ASP A 321 -7.86 -0.53 -19.68
C ASP A 321 -8.47 -0.40 -21.07
N ASP A 322 -9.06 -1.49 -21.60
CA ASP A 322 -9.74 -1.56 -22.89
C ASP A 322 -11.23 -1.20 -22.82
N GLU A 323 -11.77 -0.90 -21.64
CA GLU A 323 -13.18 -0.64 -21.35
C GLU A 323 -14.13 -1.81 -21.75
N GLU A 324 -13.57 -2.97 -22.07
CA GLU A 324 -14.33 -4.17 -22.44
C GLU A 324 -14.79 -4.94 -21.19
N PHE A 325 -15.97 -5.53 -21.28
CA PHE A 325 -16.54 -6.35 -20.20
C PHE A 325 -16.81 -7.78 -20.63
N SER A 326 -16.48 -8.10 -21.89
CA SER A 326 -16.80 -9.38 -22.50
C SER A 326 -15.70 -9.82 -23.45
N TYR A 327 -15.17 -11.01 -23.24
CA TYR A 327 -14.05 -11.57 -24.00
C TYR A 327 -14.42 -12.93 -24.56
N SER A 328 -14.01 -13.21 -25.80
CA SER A 328 -14.28 -14.50 -26.42
C SER A 328 -13.42 -15.60 -25.80
N TYR A 329 -14.01 -16.77 -25.58
CA TYR A 329 -13.29 -17.95 -25.09
C TYR A 329 -12.13 -18.33 -26.02
N THR A 330 -10.94 -18.52 -25.45
CA THR A 330 -9.74 -18.90 -26.18
C THR A 330 -9.24 -20.32 -25.84
N GLY A 331 -9.65 -20.86 -24.71
CA GLY A 331 -9.11 -22.08 -24.12
C GLY A 331 -7.94 -21.84 -23.19
N ASN A 332 -7.45 -20.61 -23.10
CA ASN A 332 -6.38 -20.15 -22.21
C ASN A 332 -6.94 -19.18 -21.17
N PRO A 333 -6.24 -18.95 -20.06
CA PRO A 333 -6.66 -17.95 -19.08
C PRO A 333 -6.76 -16.55 -19.71
N ILE A 334 -7.92 -15.93 -19.60
CA ILE A 334 -8.19 -14.56 -20.06
C ILE A 334 -7.89 -13.62 -18.90
N LYS A 335 -6.97 -12.69 -19.12
CA LYS A 335 -6.50 -11.73 -18.12
C LYS A 335 -6.55 -10.32 -18.72
N PRO A 336 -7.71 -9.68 -18.75
CA PRO A 336 -7.81 -8.29 -19.18
C PRO A 336 -6.93 -7.42 -18.29
N LYS A 337 -6.25 -6.43 -18.85
CA LYS A 337 -5.48 -5.47 -18.07
C LYS A 337 -6.45 -4.67 -17.22
N ALA A 338 -6.38 -4.84 -15.90
CA ALA A 338 -7.17 -4.10 -14.95
C ALA A 338 -6.31 -3.07 -14.24
N ILE A 339 -6.85 -1.88 -14.01
CA ILE A 339 -6.19 -0.76 -13.37
C ILE A 339 -6.96 -0.43 -12.10
N LEU A 340 -6.26 -0.36 -10.99
CA LEU A 340 -6.77 0.12 -9.71
C LEU A 340 -6.40 1.60 -9.58
N ASP A 341 -7.38 2.44 -9.24
CA ASP A 341 -7.18 3.88 -9.11
C ASP A 341 -7.94 4.42 -7.91
N TYR A 342 -7.43 5.51 -7.35
CA TYR A 342 -8.19 6.32 -6.40
C TYR A 342 -9.46 6.82 -7.08
N ASN A 343 -10.52 7.03 -6.32
CA ASN A 343 -11.79 7.46 -6.87
C ASN A 343 -11.61 8.71 -7.74
N TYR A 344 -12.18 8.71 -8.94
CA TYR A 344 -12.07 9.60 -10.09
C TYR A 344 -12.07 11.13 -9.87
N TYR A 345 -12.21 11.61 -8.64
CA TYR A 345 -12.39 13.06 -8.36
C TYR A 345 -11.15 13.80 -7.83
N TYR A 346 -10.00 13.14 -7.65
CA TYR A 346 -8.79 13.78 -7.11
C TYR A 346 -7.65 13.72 -8.13
N VAL A 347 -7.32 14.88 -8.71
CA VAL A 347 -6.36 15.03 -9.84
C VAL A 347 -4.91 14.84 -9.43
N ASP A 348 -4.58 14.86 -8.13
CA ASP A 348 -3.20 14.86 -7.62
C ASP A 348 -2.78 13.56 -6.90
N ASN A 349 -3.56 12.47 -7.02
CA ASN A 349 -3.18 11.21 -6.38
C ASN A 349 -2.08 10.49 -7.18
N PRO A 350 -1.10 9.88 -6.50
CA PRO A 350 -0.06 9.10 -7.18
C PRO A 350 -0.67 7.88 -7.88
N GLU A 351 -0.19 7.58 -9.08
CA GLU A 351 -0.60 6.39 -9.83
C GLU A 351 -0.22 5.11 -9.06
N LEU A 352 -1.21 4.23 -8.85
CA LEU A 352 -1.00 2.92 -8.21
C LEU A 352 -0.37 1.95 -9.20
N VAL A 353 0.66 1.23 -8.78
CA VAL A 353 1.47 0.35 -9.63
C VAL A 353 1.24 -1.11 -9.25
N GLU A 354 0.79 -1.93 -10.22
CA GLU A 354 0.69 -3.38 -10.04
C GLU A 354 2.06 -3.99 -9.72
N GLY A 355 2.09 -4.91 -8.75
CA GLY A 355 3.30 -5.53 -8.23
C GLY A 355 4.03 -4.73 -7.16
N LYS A 356 3.67 -3.45 -6.97
CA LYS A 356 4.21 -2.57 -5.93
C LYS A 356 3.13 -2.17 -4.90
N ASP A 357 1.98 -1.75 -5.37
CA ASP A 357 0.90 -1.23 -4.53
C ASP A 357 -0.27 -2.21 -4.41
N TYR A 358 -0.49 -3.02 -5.43
CA TYR A 358 -1.48 -4.08 -5.46
C TYR A 358 -1.05 -5.23 -6.38
N ILE A 359 -1.71 -6.37 -6.26
CA ILE A 359 -1.61 -7.51 -7.18
C ILE A 359 -2.96 -7.87 -7.74
N LEU A 360 -3.00 -8.46 -8.96
CA LEU A 360 -4.21 -8.92 -9.60
C LEU A 360 -4.31 -10.44 -9.56
N GLU A 361 -5.43 -10.94 -9.06
CA GLU A 361 -5.82 -12.35 -9.09
C GLU A 361 -7.05 -12.54 -9.97
N TYR A 362 -7.00 -13.54 -10.86
CA TYR A 362 -8.12 -13.85 -11.76
C TYR A 362 -8.75 -15.17 -11.34
N LYS A 363 -10.08 -15.17 -11.26
CA LYS A 363 -10.88 -16.36 -10.89
C LYS A 363 -11.89 -16.68 -12.00
N ASN A 364 -12.08 -17.97 -12.27
CA ASN A 364 -13.02 -18.48 -13.30
C ASN A 364 -12.77 -17.92 -14.70
N ASN A 365 -11.53 -17.61 -15.03
CA ASN A 365 -11.13 -16.85 -16.22
C ASN A 365 -10.69 -17.71 -17.41
N ILE A 366 -11.15 -18.96 -17.49
CA ILE A 366 -10.85 -19.87 -18.59
C ILE A 366 -12.14 -20.25 -19.34
N GLU A 367 -13.13 -20.77 -18.63
CA GLU A 367 -14.36 -21.30 -19.21
C GLU A 367 -15.41 -20.20 -19.44
N VAL A 368 -16.32 -20.43 -20.39
CA VAL A 368 -17.45 -19.53 -20.66
C VAL A 368 -18.29 -19.30 -19.41
N GLY A 369 -18.56 -18.03 -19.11
CA GLY A 369 -19.32 -17.59 -17.95
C GLY A 369 -18.77 -16.34 -17.30
N LYS A 370 -19.18 -16.11 -16.05
CA LYS A 370 -18.74 -14.95 -15.27
C LYS A 370 -17.37 -15.21 -14.65
N ALA A 371 -16.42 -14.36 -14.97
CA ALA A 371 -15.09 -14.31 -14.41
C ALA A 371 -14.91 -13.07 -13.53
N VAL A 372 -13.91 -13.08 -12.67
CA VAL A 372 -13.64 -12.00 -11.75
C VAL A 372 -12.14 -11.74 -11.73
N VAL A 373 -11.76 -10.47 -11.75
CA VAL A 373 -10.45 -10.01 -11.33
C VAL A 373 -10.57 -9.39 -9.93
N VAL A 374 -9.62 -9.71 -9.06
CA VAL A 374 -9.52 -9.19 -7.69
C VAL A 374 -8.21 -8.45 -7.58
N ALA A 375 -8.25 -7.16 -7.31
CA ALA A 375 -7.09 -6.40 -6.87
C ALA A 375 -6.94 -6.56 -5.36
N LYS A 376 -5.75 -6.92 -4.90
CA LYS A 376 -5.40 -7.03 -3.48
C LYS A 376 -4.31 -6.04 -3.15
N GLY A 377 -4.55 -5.22 -2.13
CA GLY A 377 -3.55 -4.30 -1.63
C GLY A 377 -2.34 -5.04 -1.07
N ILE A 378 -1.15 -4.48 -1.29
CA ILE A 378 0.11 -4.97 -0.74
C ILE A 378 0.96 -3.79 -0.25
N ASN A 379 1.98 -4.09 0.59
CA ASN A 379 2.89 -3.11 1.19
C ASN A 379 2.14 -2.08 2.04
N LYS A 380 1.94 -0.87 1.56
CA LYS A 380 1.23 0.18 2.27
C LYS A 380 -0.30 0.20 2.04
N TYR A 381 -0.79 -0.76 1.29
CA TYR A 381 -2.22 -0.92 1.00
C TYR A 381 -2.74 -2.25 1.52
N GLU A 382 -4.01 -2.27 1.95
CA GLU A 382 -4.73 -3.47 2.35
C GLU A 382 -6.13 -3.52 1.74
N GLY A 383 -6.85 -4.63 1.93
CA GLY A 383 -8.18 -4.81 1.39
C GLY A 383 -8.18 -5.40 -0.02
N GLU A 384 -9.38 -5.61 -0.55
CA GLU A 384 -9.60 -6.22 -1.86
C GLU A 384 -10.65 -5.43 -2.64
N ARG A 385 -10.46 -5.34 -3.96
CA ARG A 385 -11.44 -4.77 -4.89
C ARG A 385 -11.70 -5.73 -6.04
N GLU A 386 -12.97 -6.02 -6.32
CA GLU A 386 -13.35 -6.94 -7.39
C GLU A 386 -13.95 -6.22 -8.60
N LYS A 387 -13.64 -6.75 -9.80
CA LYS A 387 -14.31 -6.39 -11.06
C LYS A 387 -14.70 -7.66 -11.81
N LYS A 388 -15.94 -7.70 -12.28
CA LYS A 388 -16.48 -8.84 -13.04
C LYS A 388 -16.38 -8.59 -14.53
N PHE A 389 -16.11 -9.66 -15.29
CA PHE A 389 -16.18 -9.69 -16.74
C PHE A 389 -16.82 -11.00 -17.20
N GLU A 390 -17.20 -11.07 -18.45
CA GLU A 390 -17.85 -12.24 -19.01
C GLU A 390 -16.95 -12.91 -20.06
N ILE A 391 -16.87 -14.22 -20.04
CA ILE A 391 -16.28 -15.01 -21.11
C ILE A 391 -17.44 -15.55 -21.94
N VAL A 392 -17.51 -15.10 -23.18
CA VAL A 392 -18.58 -15.52 -24.11
C VAL A 392 -18.11 -16.62 -25.05
N PRO A 393 -19.01 -17.47 -25.52
CA PRO A 393 -18.66 -18.56 -26.43
C PRO A 393 -18.05 -18.04 -27.72
N THR A 394 -16.98 -18.67 -28.18
CA THR A 394 -16.33 -18.37 -29.46
C THR A 394 -17.14 -18.98 -30.60
N ASP A 395 -17.28 -18.24 -31.71
CA ASP A 395 -17.96 -18.71 -32.92
C ASP A 395 -17.17 -19.83 -33.60
N GLY A 396 -17.77 -20.99 -33.72
CA GLY A 396 -17.19 -22.18 -34.32
C GLY A 396 -17.39 -22.31 -35.83
N GLU A 397 -18.13 -21.42 -36.49
CA GLU A 397 -18.46 -21.56 -37.92
C GLU A 397 -17.25 -21.60 -38.83
N LYS A 398 -16.16 -20.92 -38.42
CA LYS A 398 -14.91 -20.84 -39.14
C LYS A 398 -13.87 -21.92 -38.78
N PHE A 399 -14.24 -22.86 -37.89
CA PHE A 399 -13.31 -23.92 -37.48
C PHE A 399 -12.99 -24.91 -38.59
N ALA A 400 -11.78 -25.45 -38.56
CA ALA A 400 -11.35 -26.44 -39.54
C ALA A 400 -12.07 -27.79 -39.32
N ILE A 401 -12.83 -28.22 -40.27
CA ILE A 401 -13.56 -29.48 -40.23
C ILE A 401 -12.97 -30.43 -41.26
N SER A 402 -12.58 -31.61 -40.83
CA SER A 402 -12.00 -32.67 -41.66
C SER A 402 -12.68 -34.03 -41.40
N GLY A 403 -12.32 -35.05 -42.19
CA GLY A 403 -12.85 -36.40 -42.02
C GLY A 403 -14.18 -36.65 -42.75
N ILE A 404 -14.66 -35.70 -43.55
CA ILE A 404 -15.87 -35.83 -44.38
C ILE A 404 -15.46 -36.29 -45.79
N ALA A 405 -15.97 -37.41 -46.23
CA ALA A 405 -15.69 -37.95 -47.56
C ALA A 405 -16.93 -38.71 -48.12
N ASP A 406 -17.03 -38.76 -49.45
CA ASP A 406 -18.03 -39.54 -50.12
C ASP A 406 -17.97 -41.04 -49.75
N LYS A 407 -19.11 -41.66 -49.57
CA LYS A 407 -19.22 -43.08 -49.13
C LYS A 407 -20.07 -43.90 -50.12
N ASN A 408 -19.73 -45.19 -50.22
CA ASN A 408 -20.57 -46.09 -51.00
C ASN A 408 -21.89 -46.43 -50.29
N TYR A 409 -22.93 -46.52 -51.03
CA TYR A 409 -24.23 -46.94 -50.53
C TYR A 409 -24.18 -48.32 -49.85
N THR A 410 -24.78 -48.41 -48.67
CA THR A 410 -24.74 -49.60 -47.83
C THR A 410 -26.14 -50.12 -47.46
N GLY A 411 -27.19 -49.33 -47.72
CA GLY A 411 -28.58 -49.59 -47.27
C GLY A 411 -28.77 -49.31 -45.76
N LYS A 412 -27.79 -48.76 -45.07
CA LYS A 412 -27.83 -48.39 -43.62
C LYS A 412 -27.37 -46.94 -43.43
N LYS A 413 -27.71 -46.36 -42.29
CA LYS A 413 -27.21 -45.01 -41.91
C LYS A 413 -25.67 -44.95 -42.04
N ILE A 414 -25.21 -43.93 -42.72
CA ILE A 414 -23.79 -43.67 -42.96
C ILE A 414 -23.36 -42.49 -42.11
N TYR A 415 -22.33 -42.68 -41.32
CA TYR A 415 -21.72 -41.68 -40.46
C TYR A 415 -20.27 -41.35 -40.92
N GLN A 416 -19.82 -40.16 -40.63
CA GLN A 416 -18.47 -39.70 -40.92
C GLN A 416 -17.64 -39.68 -39.64
N ASN A 417 -16.33 -39.86 -39.76
CA ASN A 417 -15.39 -39.70 -38.64
C ASN A 417 -14.84 -38.26 -38.68
N ILE A 418 -15.60 -37.34 -38.08
CA ILE A 418 -15.34 -35.91 -38.16
C ILE A 418 -14.29 -35.53 -37.13
N SER A 419 -13.36 -34.65 -37.51
CA SER A 419 -12.45 -33.97 -36.63
C SER A 419 -12.58 -32.48 -36.83
N ILE A 420 -12.89 -31.77 -35.76
CA ILE A 420 -13.00 -30.30 -35.74
C ILE A 420 -11.88 -29.76 -34.90
N VAL A 421 -11.19 -28.73 -35.40
CA VAL A 421 -10.07 -28.09 -34.74
C VAL A 421 -10.30 -26.57 -34.71
N ASN A 422 -10.19 -25.96 -33.55
CA ASN A 422 -10.31 -24.50 -33.42
C ASN A 422 -9.10 -23.75 -33.98
N GLY A 423 -9.12 -22.42 -33.93
CA GLY A 423 -8.04 -21.57 -34.45
C GLY A 423 -6.68 -21.76 -33.74
N GLU A 424 -6.67 -22.35 -32.55
CA GLU A 424 -5.46 -22.65 -31.77
C GLU A 424 -5.02 -24.11 -31.89
N SER A 425 -5.51 -24.81 -32.87
CA SER A 425 -5.19 -26.22 -33.12
C SER A 425 -5.70 -27.20 -32.05
N LYS A 426 -6.61 -26.79 -31.16
CA LYS A 426 -7.25 -27.67 -30.18
C LYS A 426 -8.33 -28.47 -30.85
N LYS A 427 -8.30 -29.79 -30.68
CA LYS A 427 -9.32 -30.69 -31.19
C LYS A 427 -10.57 -30.67 -30.29
N LEU A 428 -11.73 -30.43 -30.89
CA LEU A 428 -13.02 -30.41 -30.23
C LEU A 428 -13.55 -31.83 -30.00
N VAL A 429 -14.35 -32.00 -28.95
CA VAL A 429 -14.90 -33.26 -28.51
C VAL A 429 -16.41 -33.33 -28.80
N GLU A 430 -16.84 -34.33 -29.54
CA GLU A 430 -18.28 -34.56 -29.82
C GLU A 430 -19.06 -34.81 -28.51
N ASN A 431 -20.26 -34.26 -28.42
CA ASN A 431 -21.13 -34.22 -27.23
C ASN A 431 -20.63 -33.37 -26.05
N VAL A 432 -19.43 -32.81 -26.12
CA VAL A 432 -18.92 -31.78 -25.20
C VAL A 432 -18.96 -30.41 -25.88
N ASP A 433 -18.25 -30.25 -26.98
CA ASP A 433 -18.06 -28.98 -27.68
C ASP A 433 -19.04 -28.79 -28.87
N TYR A 434 -19.55 -29.88 -29.44
CA TYR A 434 -20.50 -29.86 -30.54
C TYR A 434 -21.35 -31.11 -30.54
N THR A 435 -22.44 -31.05 -31.30
CA THR A 435 -23.32 -32.20 -31.62
C THR A 435 -23.45 -32.35 -33.13
N LEU A 436 -23.66 -33.60 -33.57
CA LEU A 436 -23.89 -33.95 -34.99
C LEU A 436 -25.31 -34.41 -35.20
N LYS A 437 -25.96 -33.84 -36.20
CA LYS A 437 -27.25 -34.33 -36.71
C LYS A 437 -27.08 -34.67 -38.19
N TYR A 438 -27.45 -35.90 -38.55
CA TYR A 438 -27.38 -36.37 -39.92
C TYR A 438 -28.79 -36.44 -40.55
N SER A 439 -28.92 -35.99 -41.81
CA SER A 439 -30.11 -36.14 -42.63
C SER A 439 -29.72 -36.67 -44.01
N ASP A 440 -30.65 -37.41 -44.64
CA ASP A 440 -30.50 -38.04 -45.94
C ASP A 440 -29.32 -39.01 -46.06
N ASN A 441 -28.88 -39.57 -44.93
CA ASN A 441 -27.64 -40.33 -44.83
C ASN A 441 -27.80 -41.84 -45.02
N ILE A 442 -28.87 -42.27 -45.71
CA ILE A 442 -29.18 -43.69 -46.04
C ILE A 442 -29.12 -43.90 -47.54
N GLU A 443 -29.95 -43.17 -48.31
CA GLU A 443 -30.15 -43.37 -49.74
C GLU A 443 -29.05 -42.71 -50.60
N PRO A 444 -28.81 -43.18 -51.82
CA PRO A 444 -27.85 -42.54 -52.73
C PRO A 444 -28.27 -41.11 -53.05
N GLY A 445 -27.32 -40.16 -52.87
CA GLY A 445 -27.56 -38.73 -53.05
C GLY A 445 -26.69 -37.89 -52.12
N LYS A 446 -27.06 -36.62 -51.97
CA LYS A 446 -26.37 -35.67 -51.08
C LYS A 446 -26.91 -35.82 -49.65
N ALA A 447 -26.09 -36.26 -48.74
CA ALA A 447 -26.38 -36.32 -47.31
C ALA A 447 -25.85 -35.07 -46.61
N THR A 448 -26.53 -34.65 -45.55
CA THR A 448 -26.22 -33.47 -44.76
C THR A 448 -25.74 -33.84 -43.36
N ILE A 449 -24.80 -33.08 -42.85
CA ILE A 449 -24.32 -33.14 -41.48
C ILE A 449 -24.46 -31.74 -40.88
N ASP A 450 -25.39 -31.56 -39.97
CA ASP A 450 -25.53 -30.32 -39.20
C ASP A 450 -24.70 -30.45 -37.94
N ILE A 451 -23.71 -29.56 -37.81
CA ILE A 451 -22.83 -29.46 -36.68
C ILE A 451 -23.32 -28.27 -35.86
N LYS A 452 -23.76 -28.48 -34.63
CA LYS A 452 -24.17 -27.43 -33.71
C LYS A 452 -23.18 -27.36 -32.58
N TYR A 453 -22.52 -26.23 -32.46
CA TYR A 453 -21.58 -25.97 -31.39
C TYR A 453 -22.30 -25.71 -30.06
N LYS A 454 -21.64 -25.98 -28.93
CA LYS A 454 -22.18 -25.76 -27.57
C LYS A 454 -21.09 -25.60 -26.55
N GLY A 455 -21.46 -25.26 -25.32
CA GLY A 455 -20.49 -25.00 -24.21
C GLY A 455 -19.67 -23.75 -24.49
N ASN A 456 -18.38 -23.93 -24.64
CA ASN A 456 -17.42 -22.83 -24.90
C ASN A 456 -17.48 -22.31 -26.35
N TYR A 457 -18.32 -22.90 -27.18
CA TYR A 457 -18.46 -22.54 -28.58
C TYR A 457 -19.94 -22.34 -28.96
N LYS A 458 -20.18 -21.47 -29.93
CA LYS A 458 -21.51 -21.14 -30.45
C LYS A 458 -21.58 -21.23 -31.98
N GLY A 459 -22.77 -21.12 -32.52
CA GLY A 459 -23.01 -21.18 -33.96
C GLY A 459 -23.32 -22.60 -34.46
N SER A 460 -23.49 -22.73 -35.76
CA SER A 460 -23.75 -24.00 -36.43
C SER A 460 -23.27 -23.94 -37.87
N VAL A 461 -22.86 -25.11 -38.40
CA VAL A 461 -22.45 -25.23 -39.80
C VAL A 461 -22.93 -26.53 -40.39
N SER A 462 -23.44 -26.50 -41.62
CA SER A 462 -23.81 -27.69 -42.36
C SER A 462 -22.72 -28.10 -43.34
N LYS A 463 -22.36 -29.37 -43.34
CA LYS A 463 -21.45 -30.00 -44.27
C LYS A 463 -22.17 -31.13 -45.04
N TYR A 464 -21.61 -31.50 -46.17
CA TYR A 464 -22.24 -32.43 -47.09
C TYR A 464 -21.25 -33.50 -47.53
N PHE A 465 -21.79 -34.69 -47.84
CA PHE A 465 -21.07 -35.76 -48.53
C PHE A 465 -22.05 -36.51 -49.46
N ASN A 466 -21.51 -37.19 -50.50
CA ASN A 466 -22.34 -37.98 -51.40
C ASN A 466 -22.33 -39.47 -51.03
N ILE A 467 -23.51 -40.09 -51.12
CA ILE A 467 -23.68 -41.52 -51.03
C ILE A 467 -23.77 -42.06 -52.49
N ILE A 468 -22.75 -42.81 -52.88
CA ILE A 468 -22.53 -43.25 -54.23
C ILE A 468 -23.04 -44.67 -54.40
N LYS A 469 -23.98 -44.84 -55.31
CA LYS A 469 -24.47 -46.20 -55.69
C LYS A 469 -23.38 -46.87 -56.52
N LYS A 470 -22.90 -48.02 -56.06
CA LYS A 470 -21.90 -48.79 -56.78
C LYS A 470 -22.47 -49.27 -58.14
N LYS A 471 -21.93 -48.80 -59.27
CA LYS A 471 -22.28 -49.34 -60.60
C LYS A 471 -21.93 -50.82 -60.65
N SER A 472 -22.89 -51.74 -60.87
CA SER A 472 -22.65 -53.14 -61.21
C SER A 472 -21.99 -53.21 -62.57
N VAL A 473 -20.78 -53.65 -62.67
CA VAL A 473 -20.06 -53.89 -63.91
C VAL A 473 -20.55 -55.27 -64.42
N THR A 474 -21.37 -55.35 -65.46
CA THR A 474 -21.70 -56.56 -66.11
C THR A 474 -20.48 -57.00 -66.98
N LEU A 475 -19.78 -58.00 -66.52
CA LEU A 475 -18.63 -58.58 -67.25
C LEU A 475 -19.20 -59.53 -68.35
N ASN A 476 -19.26 -59.01 -69.57
CA ASN A 476 -19.65 -59.80 -70.72
C ASN A 476 -18.46 -60.57 -71.32
N VAL A 477 -17.87 -61.48 -70.54
CA VAL A 477 -16.69 -62.30 -70.93
C VAL A 477 -17.16 -63.77 -71.10
N LYS A 478 -17.07 -64.31 -72.30
CA LYS A 478 -17.28 -65.72 -72.51
C LYS A 478 -16.02 -66.51 -72.16
N PRO A 479 -16.14 -67.52 -71.28
CA PRO A 479 -14.98 -68.32 -70.91
C PRO A 479 -14.54 -69.22 -72.09
N LYS A 480 -13.24 -69.23 -72.38
CA LYS A 480 -12.71 -70.06 -73.50
C LYS A 480 -11.37 -70.67 -73.07
N ILE A 481 -11.20 -72.02 -73.38
CA ILE A 481 -9.94 -72.70 -73.29
C ILE A 481 -9.16 -72.40 -74.56
N ASN A 482 -8.00 -71.78 -74.46
CA ASN A 482 -7.19 -71.32 -75.59
C ASN A 482 -6.35 -72.46 -76.17
N LYS A 483 -5.71 -73.26 -75.32
CA LYS A 483 -4.79 -74.35 -75.71
C LYS A 483 -4.83 -75.47 -74.68
N ILE A 484 -4.69 -76.66 -75.11
CA ILE A 484 -4.54 -77.87 -74.28
C ILE A 484 -3.32 -78.58 -74.73
N ARG A 485 -2.48 -79.01 -73.79
CA ARG A 485 -1.36 -79.91 -74.01
C ARG A 485 -1.61 -81.17 -73.19
N ILE A 486 -1.39 -82.28 -73.82
CA ILE A 486 -1.62 -83.60 -73.23
C ILE A 486 -0.22 -84.18 -73.05
N ASP A 487 0.09 -84.70 -71.90
CA ASP A 487 1.32 -85.41 -71.58
C ASP A 487 0.94 -86.69 -70.82
N LYS A 488 1.91 -87.56 -70.60
CA LYS A 488 1.64 -88.85 -69.96
C LYS A 488 1.03 -88.64 -68.57
N GLY A 489 -0.25 -89.02 -68.41
CA GLY A 489 -1.02 -88.90 -67.18
C GLY A 489 -1.40 -87.50 -66.77
N LYS A 490 -1.22 -86.41 -67.56
CA LYS A 490 -1.58 -85.06 -67.24
C LYS A 490 -2.04 -84.21 -68.41
N ILE A 491 -2.89 -83.17 -68.07
CA ILE A 491 -3.36 -82.15 -69.02
C ILE A 491 -3.04 -80.79 -68.53
N SER A 492 -2.35 -80.00 -69.34
CA SER A 492 -2.16 -78.59 -69.11
C SER A 492 -3.11 -77.76 -69.91
N ILE A 493 -3.94 -76.93 -69.25
CA ILE A 493 -4.99 -76.10 -69.84
C ILE A 493 -4.50 -74.65 -69.78
N PHE A 494 -4.55 -74.00 -70.94
CA PHE A 494 -4.17 -72.59 -71.08
C PHE A 494 -5.41 -71.76 -71.37
N ILE A 495 -5.53 -70.64 -70.63
CA ILE A 495 -6.63 -69.65 -70.78
C ILE A 495 -6.08 -68.27 -70.89
N LYS A 496 -6.85 -67.31 -71.35
CA LYS A 496 -6.55 -65.90 -71.26
C LYS A 496 -7.08 -65.40 -69.91
N PHE A 497 -6.22 -65.49 -68.85
CA PHE A 497 -6.59 -65.11 -67.48
C PHE A 497 -6.64 -63.61 -67.37
N LYS A 498 -7.67 -63.05 -66.77
CA LYS A 498 -7.78 -61.61 -66.41
C LYS A 498 -7.85 -61.50 -64.88
N LYS A 499 -7.01 -60.66 -64.31
CA LYS A 499 -6.98 -60.37 -62.87
C LYS A 499 -8.36 -59.76 -62.48
N GLY A 500 -8.87 -60.16 -61.33
CA GLY A 500 -10.20 -59.72 -60.84
C GLY A 500 -11.39 -60.55 -61.31
N ILE A 501 -11.22 -61.57 -62.22
CA ILE A 501 -12.22 -62.50 -62.60
C ILE A 501 -11.93 -63.85 -61.94
N SER A 502 -12.99 -64.45 -61.33
CA SER A 502 -12.88 -65.76 -60.71
C SER A 502 -13.13 -66.83 -61.74
N TYR A 503 -12.11 -67.65 -62.05
CA TYR A 503 -12.22 -68.76 -62.98
C TYR A 503 -12.26 -70.11 -62.22
N LYS A 504 -13.11 -71.05 -62.68
CA LYS A 504 -13.17 -72.45 -62.25
C LYS A 504 -13.04 -73.39 -63.46
N LEU A 505 -12.18 -74.35 -63.37
CA LEU A 505 -12.02 -75.45 -64.32
C LEU A 505 -12.76 -76.64 -63.76
N GLN A 506 -13.61 -77.34 -64.63
CA GLN A 506 -14.23 -78.60 -64.30
C GLN A 506 -13.73 -79.65 -65.26
N TYR A 507 -13.52 -80.86 -64.75
CA TYR A 507 -13.23 -82.03 -65.56
C TYR A 507 -13.93 -83.27 -65.01
N SER A 508 -14.30 -84.24 -65.88
CA SER A 508 -15.00 -85.48 -65.59
C SER A 508 -14.66 -86.49 -66.63
N ASP A 509 -14.76 -87.80 -66.33
CA ASP A 509 -14.71 -88.88 -67.27
C ASP A 509 -16.12 -89.13 -67.95
N ASN A 510 -17.12 -88.42 -67.57
CA ASN A 510 -18.46 -88.45 -68.07
C ASN A 510 -18.81 -87.26 -68.99
N LYS A 511 -19.24 -87.55 -70.23
CA LYS A 511 -19.59 -86.52 -71.24
C LYS A 511 -20.68 -85.55 -70.76
N LYS A 512 -21.59 -85.96 -69.91
CA LYS A 512 -22.65 -85.09 -69.35
C LYS A 512 -22.15 -84.25 -68.17
N MET A 513 -20.89 -84.33 -67.81
CA MET A 513 -20.31 -83.57 -66.68
C MET A 513 -21.06 -83.81 -65.35
N VAL A 514 -21.48 -85.03 -65.08
CA VAL A 514 -22.11 -85.40 -63.80
C VAL A 514 -21.05 -85.51 -62.75
N LYS A 515 -21.26 -84.78 -61.60
CA LYS A 515 -20.32 -84.67 -60.49
C LYS A 515 -18.83 -84.35 -60.89
N PRO A 516 -18.60 -83.30 -61.70
CA PRO A 516 -17.26 -82.99 -62.15
C PRO A 516 -16.35 -82.53 -61.01
N LEU A 517 -15.07 -82.86 -61.04
CA LEU A 517 -14.05 -82.29 -60.18
C LEU A 517 -13.85 -80.86 -60.61
N THR A 518 -13.72 -79.94 -59.62
CA THR A 518 -13.58 -78.50 -59.84
C THR A 518 -12.28 -77.99 -59.29
N ILE A 519 -11.50 -77.22 -60.09
CA ILE A 519 -10.25 -76.59 -59.72
C ILE A 519 -10.43 -75.06 -59.85
N LYS A 520 -9.96 -74.27 -58.82
CA LYS A 520 -9.84 -72.81 -58.90
C LYS A 520 -8.64 -72.42 -59.74
N VAL A 521 -8.86 -71.71 -60.83
CA VAL A 521 -7.76 -71.27 -61.72
C VAL A 521 -7.18 -70.00 -61.24
N LYS A 522 -5.89 -70.01 -61.01
CA LYS A 522 -5.13 -68.84 -60.40
C LYS A 522 -4.27 -68.09 -61.41
N GLY A 523 -4.22 -68.49 -62.70
CA GLY A 523 -3.39 -67.91 -63.74
C GLY A 523 -3.64 -68.42 -65.12
N ASN A 524 -2.77 -68.06 -66.10
CA ASN A 524 -2.94 -68.43 -67.50
C ASN A 524 -2.82 -69.97 -67.79
N LYS A 525 -2.23 -70.74 -66.89
CA LYS A 525 -2.04 -72.20 -67.00
C LYS A 525 -2.55 -72.91 -65.76
N THR A 526 -3.29 -73.98 -65.98
CA THR A 526 -3.71 -74.90 -64.91
C THR A 526 -3.46 -76.33 -65.37
N THR A 527 -2.89 -77.15 -64.53
CA THR A 527 -2.56 -78.56 -64.86
C THR A 527 -3.46 -79.46 -64.02
N ILE A 528 -3.95 -80.56 -64.69
CA ILE A 528 -4.66 -81.65 -64.04
C ILE A 528 -3.68 -82.85 -64.14
N GLU A 529 -3.37 -83.45 -63.02
CA GLU A 529 -2.42 -84.56 -62.91
C GLU A 529 -3.10 -85.84 -62.47
N ASN A 530 -2.40 -86.97 -62.50
CA ASN A 530 -2.94 -88.28 -62.09
C ASN A 530 -4.11 -88.79 -62.95
N LEU A 531 -4.10 -88.45 -64.22
CA LEU A 531 -5.12 -88.95 -65.18
C LEU A 531 -4.71 -90.28 -65.72
N ILE A 532 -5.67 -91.21 -65.91
CA ILE A 532 -5.46 -92.59 -66.38
C ILE A 532 -5.21 -92.56 -67.89
N SER A 533 -4.04 -93.14 -68.30
CA SER A 533 -3.69 -93.25 -69.69
C SER A 533 -4.73 -94.12 -70.46
N GLY A 534 -5.04 -93.78 -71.68
CA GLY A 534 -6.04 -94.41 -72.50
C GLY A 534 -7.49 -93.96 -72.23
N LYS A 535 -7.75 -93.29 -71.05
CA LYS A 535 -9.07 -92.79 -70.63
C LYS A 535 -9.42 -91.48 -71.29
N THR A 536 -10.71 -91.24 -71.51
CA THR A 536 -11.22 -89.97 -72.03
C THR A 536 -11.77 -89.12 -70.91
N TYR A 537 -11.38 -87.85 -70.92
CA TYR A 537 -11.89 -86.86 -70.01
C TYR A 537 -12.60 -85.71 -70.76
N TYR A 538 -13.57 -85.07 -70.09
CA TYR A 538 -14.30 -83.90 -70.56
C TYR A 538 -13.99 -82.74 -69.70
N ILE A 539 -13.65 -81.58 -70.30
CA ILE A 539 -13.18 -80.40 -69.56
C ILE A 539 -13.96 -79.19 -70.02
N ARG A 540 -14.31 -78.31 -69.06
CA ARG A 540 -14.87 -76.99 -69.34
C ARG A 540 -14.29 -75.94 -68.35
N ILE A 541 -14.22 -74.68 -68.80
CA ILE A 541 -13.81 -73.54 -67.93
C ILE A 541 -15.02 -72.63 -67.72
N GLY A 542 -15.19 -72.11 -66.52
CA GLY A 542 -16.26 -71.16 -66.15
C GLY A 542 -15.75 -69.96 -65.50
N ILE A 543 -16.44 -68.85 -65.61
CA ILE A 543 -16.27 -67.60 -64.90
C ILE A 543 -17.54 -67.27 -64.09
N LEU A 544 -17.33 -66.78 -62.89
CA LEU A 544 -18.41 -66.29 -62.02
C LEU A 544 -18.76 -64.86 -62.43
N SER A 545 -19.98 -64.63 -62.88
CA SER A 545 -20.53 -63.33 -63.23
C SER A 545 -21.99 -63.25 -62.68
N ASN A 546 -22.25 -62.18 -61.93
CA ASN A 546 -23.55 -61.92 -61.28
C ASN A 546 -24.08 -63.13 -60.49
N GLY A 547 -23.20 -63.75 -59.68
CA GLY A 547 -23.59 -64.92 -58.88
C GLY A 547 -23.79 -66.20 -59.62
N LYS A 548 -23.74 -66.22 -60.95
CA LYS A 548 -23.93 -67.43 -61.80
C LYS A 548 -22.60 -67.78 -62.52
N MET A 549 -22.40 -69.10 -62.66
CA MET A 549 -21.22 -69.60 -63.40
C MET A 549 -21.58 -69.74 -64.89
N ASN A 550 -20.83 -69.00 -65.74
CA ASN A 550 -20.96 -69.14 -67.21
C ASN A 550 -19.83 -70.08 -67.65
N TRP A 551 -20.22 -71.24 -68.26
CA TRP A 551 -19.28 -72.29 -68.70
C TRP A 551 -19.02 -72.21 -70.18
N SER A 552 -17.80 -72.60 -70.59
CA SER A 552 -17.44 -72.85 -71.96
C SER A 552 -18.07 -74.14 -72.49
N ALA A 553 -18.00 -74.34 -73.79
CA ALA A 553 -18.27 -75.67 -74.38
C ALA A 553 -17.30 -76.69 -73.74
N VAL A 554 -17.83 -77.93 -73.57
CA VAL A 554 -17.06 -79.07 -73.06
C VAL A 554 -16.10 -79.56 -74.13
N LYS A 555 -14.84 -79.72 -73.81
CA LYS A 555 -13.83 -80.32 -74.71
C LYS A 555 -13.56 -81.76 -74.30
N LYS A 556 -13.56 -82.63 -75.28
CA LYS A 556 -13.23 -84.05 -75.12
C LYS A 556 -11.73 -84.27 -75.32
N ILE A 557 -11.09 -84.98 -74.43
CA ILE A 557 -9.62 -85.23 -74.46
C ILE A 557 -9.32 -86.68 -74.06
N ARG A 558 -8.59 -87.36 -74.87
CA ARG A 558 -8.09 -88.68 -74.53
C ARG A 558 -6.64 -88.64 -74.09
N ILE A 559 -6.34 -89.18 -72.91
CA ILE A 559 -4.99 -89.20 -72.36
C ILE A 559 -4.16 -90.26 -73.15
N LYS A 560 -2.97 -89.81 -73.52
CA LYS A 560 -2.00 -90.69 -74.19
C LYS A 560 -1.35 -91.63 -73.20
#